data_f1aa6ef2fd47c8274fcaede4f5b1663a
#
_entry.id   f1aa6ef2fd47c8274fcaede4f5b1663a
#
_cell.length_a   1.000
_cell.length_b   1.000
_cell.length_c   1.000
_cell.angle_alpha   90.00
_cell.angle_beta   90.00
_cell.angle_gamma   90.00
#
_symmetry.space_group_name_H-M   'P 1'
#
loop_
_entity.id
_entity.type
_entity.pdbx_description
1 polymer ?
#
loop_
_entity_poly.entity_id
_entity_poly.type
_entity_poly.pdbx_seq_one_letter_code
_entity_poly.pdbx_strand_id
1 'polypeptide(L)'
;MKNPLNRRLPRELKSDIGKYIVIFIFLVATIGFVSGFLVAGSSMKTAFDESFDKNNIEDGYFVLDDKMTDELNTKLENQDIKLYENFYKEESYKNAAYRIYKNRNDVDKIELFEGEFPKQDDEIAIDRLFGENNNINIGDKAELDGRQYKVSGYVAFPDYTALFKNNTDMMFDAQNFTVAVVTDNAFDKISDKHLHYCYSYTFNDSSLTEQQKHDKNTDLKELIAKNAVMNNFVSELDNQAIHFSGDDIGSDTSMMITLLYIVIAIMAFVFAVTTSNTIEKESAVIGTLRASGYTKGELLRHYLLLPVVVTIVGAILGNVLGYTVLKDIVATI
;
A
#
# COMPACT_ATOMS: atom_id res chain seq x y z
N MET A 1 26.79 35.53 -36.25
CA MET A 1 27.63 34.38 -36.67
C MET A 1 27.38 33.21 -35.71
N LYS A 2 27.19 31.97 -36.22
CA LYS A 2 27.06 30.80 -35.35
C LYS A 2 28.40 30.52 -34.68
N ASN A 3 28.41 30.44 -33.34
CA ASN A 3 29.62 30.19 -32.54
C ASN A 3 30.32 28.90 -33.06
N PRO A 4 31.61 28.97 -33.45
CA PRO A 4 32.35 27.80 -33.96
C PRO A 4 32.36 26.59 -32.99
N LEU A 5 32.30 26.83 -31.69
CA LEU A 5 32.21 25.79 -30.68
C LEU A 5 30.95 24.89 -30.86
N ASN A 6 29.79 25.46 -31.27
CA ASN A 6 28.57 24.71 -31.48
C ASN A 6 28.68 23.70 -32.65
N ARG A 7 29.61 23.88 -33.58
CA ARG A 7 29.85 22.91 -34.65
C ARG A 7 30.70 21.71 -34.21
N ARG A 8 31.33 21.79 -33.06
CA ARG A 8 32.13 20.68 -32.49
C ARG A 8 31.24 19.68 -31.76
N LEU A 9 30.14 20.11 -31.11
CA LEU A 9 29.29 19.30 -30.29
C LEU A 9 28.84 17.99 -30.97
N PRO A 10 28.33 17.96 -32.23
CA PRO A 10 27.96 16.73 -32.88
C PRO A 10 29.12 15.75 -33.11
N ARG A 11 30.34 16.27 -33.30
CA ARG A 11 31.55 15.45 -33.48
C ARG A 11 32.03 14.85 -32.18
N GLU A 12 32.01 15.63 -31.10
CA GLU A 12 32.33 15.21 -29.73
C GLU A 12 31.33 14.16 -29.26
N LEU A 13 30.02 14.37 -29.48
CA LEU A 13 28.99 13.38 -29.19
C LEU A 13 29.23 12.06 -29.95
N LYS A 14 29.58 12.12 -31.24
CA LYS A 14 29.88 10.94 -32.08
C LYS A 14 31.12 10.20 -31.62
N SER A 15 32.17 10.95 -31.15
CA SER A 15 33.41 10.35 -30.65
C SER A 15 33.19 9.56 -29.33
N ASP A 16 32.36 10.07 -28.45
CA ASP A 16 32.11 9.50 -27.12
C ASP A 16 30.69 8.90 -26.98
N ILE A 17 30.04 8.58 -28.11
CA ILE A 17 28.62 8.20 -28.15
C ILE A 17 28.27 7.02 -27.24
N GLY A 18 29.14 6.00 -27.17
CA GLY A 18 28.92 4.83 -26.31
C GLY A 18 28.80 5.19 -24.83
N LYS A 19 29.62 6.14 -24.36
CA LYS A 19 29.60 6.66 -23.00
C LYS A 19 28.26 7.36 -22.68
N TYR A 20 27.84 8.26 -23.58
CA TYR A 20 26.58 8.99 -23.40
C TYR A 20 25.33 8.10 -23.52
N ILE A 21 25.37 7.08 -24.37
CA ILE A 21 24.27 6.08 -24.48
C ILE A 21 24.13 5.31 -23.17
N VAL A 22 25.21 4.81 -22.59
CA VAL A 22 25.16 4.05 -21.32
C VAL A 22 24.59 4.92 -20.21
N ILE A 23 25.08 6.15 -20.06
CA ILE A 23 24.59 7.10 -19.07
C ILE A 23 23.10 7.43 -19.30
N PHE A 24 22.71 7.65 -20.56
CA PHE A 24 21.33 7.94 -20.96
C PHE A 24 20.38 6.81 -20.62
N ILE A 25 20.73 5.56 -21.00
CA ILE A 25 19.91 4.37 -20.69
C ILE A 25 19.78 4.21 -19.19
N PHE A 26 20.87 4.37 -18.44
CA PHE A 26 20.84 4.27 -16.99
C PHE A 26 19.93 5.33 -16.37
N LEU A 27 20.00 6.59 -16.81
CA LEU A 27 19.10 7.66 -16.37
C LEU A 27 17.63 7.36 -16.67
N VAL A 28 17.34 6.98 -17.93
CA VAL A 28 15.97 6.67 -18.34
C VAL A 28 15.39 5.50 -17.53
N ALA A 29 16.18 4.44 -17.36
CA ALA A 29 15.75 3.27 -16.60
C ALA A 29 15.49 3.61 -15.12
N THR A 30 16.42 4.30 -14.48
CA THR A 30 16.30 4.61 -13.03
C THR A 30 15.22 5.63 -12.75
N ILE A 31 15.18 6.74 -13.50
CA ILE A 31 14.14 7.76 -13.31
C ILE A 31 12.78 7.19 -13.69
N GLY A 32 12.72 6.37 -14.75
CA GLY A 32 11.48 5.71 -15.14
C GLY A 32 10.95 4.76 -14.06
N PHE A 33 11.81 3.92 -13.51
CA PHE A 33 11.43 3.00 -12.43
C PHE A 33 10.94 3.75 -11.19
N VAL A 34 11.71 4.72 -10.70
CA VAL A 34 11.32 5.51 -9.50
C VAL A 34 10.04 6.30 -9.77
N SER A 35 9.93 6.94 -10.94
CA SER A 35 8.71 7.68 -11.30
C SER A 35 7.49 6.77 -11.40
N GLY A 36 7.64 5.57 -12.01
CA GLY A 36 6.58 4.56 -12.08
C GLY A 36 6.12 4.13 -10.69
N PHE A 37 7.09 3.84 -9.81
CA PHE A 37 6.81 3.45 -8.43
C PHE A 37 6.07 4.56 -7.66
N LEU A 38 6.53 5.80 -7.74
CA LEU A 38 5.89 6.93 -7.05
C LEU A 38 4.45 7.17 -7.56
N VAL A 39 4.20 7.00 -8.86
CA VAL A 39 2.85 7.14 -9.43
C VAL A 39 1.95 6.00 -8.97
N ALA A 40 2.42 4.75 -9.02
CA ALA A 40 1.67 3.59 -8.54
C ALA A 40 1.35 3.73 -7.04
N GLY A 41 2.36 4.01 -6.21
CA GLY A 41 2.20 4.20 -4.77
C GLY A 41 1.23 5.33 -4.41
N SER A 42 1.29 6.46 -5.13
CA SER A 42 0.31 7.54 -4.93
C SER A 42 -1.12 7.12 -5.28
N SER A 43 -1.31 6.34 -6.35
CA SER A 43 -2.63 5.82 -6.73
C SER A 43 -3.16 4.82 -5.72
N MET A 44 -2.29 3.91 -5.24
CA MET A 44 -2.64 2.93 -4.20
C MET A 44 -2.99 3.62 -2.87
N LYS A 45 -2.21 4.62 -2.46
CA LYS A 45 -2.50 5.40 -1.25
C LYS A 45 -3.84 6.13 -1.35
N THR A 46 -4.14 6.73 -2.50
CA THR A 46 -5.44 7.39 -2.73
C THR A 46 -6.58 6.37 -2.63
N ALA A 47 -6.45 5.20 -3.27
CA ALA A 47 -7.46 4.15 -3.18
C ALA A 47 -7.65 3.63 -1.74
N PHE A 48 -6.55 3.49 -0.99
CA PHE A 48 -6.58 3.13 0.42
C PHE A 48 -7.33 4.19 1.25
N ASP A 49 -7.00 5.48 1.09
CA ASP A 49 -7.66 6.55 1.83
C ASP A 49 -9.16 6.67 1.48
N GLU A 50 -9.52 6.52 0.20
CA GLU A 50 -10.91 6.52 -0.25
C GLU A 50 -11.71 5.29 0.24
N SER A 51 -11.03 4.19 0.58
CA SER A 51 -11.68 2.97 1.08
C SER A 51 -12.35 3.17 2.43
N PHE A 52 -11.87 4.11 3.26
CA PHE A 52 -12.44 4.40 4.57
C PHE A 52 -13.88 4.90 4.44
N ASP A 53 -14.14 5.88 3.59
CA ASP A 53 -15.48 6.40 3.35
C ASP A 53 -16.34 5.40 2.55
N LYS A 54 -15.77 4.80 1.50
CA LYS A 54 -16.48 3.87 0.62
C LYS A 54 -17.02 2.67 1.37
N ASN A 55 -16.22 2.09 2.24
CA ASN A 55 -16.56 0.89 2.96
C ASN A 55 -17.09 1.16 4.37
N ASN A 56 -17.19 2.44 4.76
CA ASN A 56 -17.59 2.86 6.10
C ASN A 56 -16.80 2.10 7.17
N ILE A 57 -15.45 2.25 7.11
CA ILE A 57 -14.56 1.55 8.05
C ILE A 57 -14.87 2.02 9.48
N GLU A 58 -14.85 1.09 10.42
CA GLU A 58 -15.10 1.31 11.84
C GLU A 58 -14.11 2.31 12.46
N ASP A 59 -14.53 3.11 13.44
CA ASP A 59 -13.63 3.89 14.30
C ASP A 59 -13.03 3.03 15.44
N GLY A 60 -13.44 1.79 15.54
CA GLY A 60 -12.90 0.76 16.39
C GLY A 60 -13.89 -0.35 16.70
N TYR A 61 -13.38 -1.39 17.37
CA TYR A 61 -14.20 -2.51 17.83
C TYR A 61 -13.84 -2.94 19.25
N PHE A 62 -14.77 -3.65 19.87
CA PHE A 62 -14.50 -4.34 21.13
C PHE A 62 -15.17 -5.73 21.12
N VAL A 63 -14.59 -6.66 21.86
CA VAL A 63 -15.10 -8.03 22.01
C VAL A 63 -15.47 -8.27 23.45
N LEU A 64 -16.68 -8.71 23.68
CA LEU A 64 -17.20 -9.07 25.02
C LEU A 64 -17.21 -10.59 25.21
N ASP A 65 -17.12 -11.02 26.46
CA ASP A 65 -17.23 -12.44 26.83
C ASP A 65 -18.66 -12.96 26.60
N ASP A 66 -19.65 -12.15 26.94
CA ASP A 66 -21.08 -12.42 26.74
C ASP A 66 -21.73 -11.38 25.84
N LYS A 67 -22.93 -11.69 25.32
CA LYS A 67 -23.72 -10.72 24.56
C LYS A 67 -24.01 -9.47 25.39
N MET A 68 -23.86 -8.31 24.78
CA MET A 68 -24.09 -7.01 25.41
C MET A 68 -25.51 -6.91 26.01
N THR A 69 -25.59 -6.38 27.23
CA THR A 69 -26.86 -6.11 27.89
C THR A 69 -27.56 -4.87 27.35
N ASP A 70 -28.88 -4.79 27.43
CA ASP A 70 -29.66 -3.60 27.04
C ASP A 70 -29.21 -2.33 27.81
N GLU A 71 -28.80 -2.51 29.07
CA GLU A 71 -28.29 -1.41 29.91
C GLU A 71 -26.99 -0.83 29.35
N LEU A 72 -26.03 -1.69 28.96
CA LEU A 72 -24.76 -1.24 28.37
C LEU A 72 -25.00 -0.62 26.99
N ASN A 73 -25.86 -1.25 26.17
CA ASN A 73 -26.23 -0.71 24.85
C ASN A 73 -26.76 0.74 24.98
N THR A 74 -27.71 0.96 25.88
CA THR A 74 -28.27 2.29 26.12
C THR A 74 -27.22 3.30 26.59
N LYS A 75 -26.26 2.87 27.42
CA LYS A 75 -25.15 3.74 27.86
C LYS A 75 -24.22 4.12 26.69
N LEU A 76 -23.96 3.18 25.80
CA LEU A 76 -23.09 3.41 24.63
C LEU A 76 -23.78 4.28 23.57
N GLU A 77 -25.07 4.09 23.31
CA GLU A 77 -25.84 4.95 22.40
C GLU A 77 -25.81 6.43 22.83
N ASN A 78 -25.69 6.70 24.15
CA ASN A 78 -25.55 8.07 24.67
C ASN A 78 -24.12 8.66 24.52
N GLN A 79 -23.16 7.90 23.99
CA GLN A 79 -21.77 8.36 23.75
C GLN A 79 -21.55 8.94 22.35
N ASP A 80 -22.62 9.24 21.62
CA ASP A 80 -22.54 9.80 20.26
C ASP A 80 -21.79 8.88 19.28
N ILE A 81 -22.08 7.57 19.39
CA ILE A 81 -21.57 6.52 18.51
C ILE A 81 -22.72 5.73 17.92
N LYS A 82 -22.44 5.10 16.78
CA LYS A 82 -23.30 4.08 16.20
C LYS A 82 -22.64 2.71 16.37
N LEU A 83 -23.39 1.73 16.87
CA LEU A 83 -22.91 0.37 17.12
C LEU A 83 -23.40 -0.60 16.05
N TYR A 84 -22.56 -1.61 15.77
CA TYR A 84 -22.85 -2.67 14.82
C TYR A 84 -22.45 -4.03 15.39
N GLU A 85 -23.31 -5.04 15.26
CA GLU A 85 -23.00 -6.42 15.64
C GLU A 85 -22.16 -7.08 14.53
N ASN A 86 -20.85 -7.17 14.73
CA ASN A 86 -19.89 -7.83 13.83
C ASN A 86 -19.42 -9.16 14.43
N PHE A 87 -20.36 -9.97 14.91
CA PHE A 87 -20.07 -11.26 15.52
C PHE A 87 -19.37 -12.19 14.54
N TYR A 88 -18.41 -12.95 15.05
CA TYR A 88 -17.71 -13.94 14.25
C TYR A 88 -17.58 -15.28 14.99
N LYS A 89 -17.37 -16.35 14.23
CA LYS A 89 -17.06 -17.68 14.74
C LYS A 89 -15.68 -18.08 14.26
N GLU A 90 -14.85 -18.63 15.14
CA GLU A 90 -13.53 -19.14 14.75
C GLU A 90 -13.58 -20.66 14.61
N GLU A 91 -13.22 -21.17 13.43
CA GLU A 91 -13.12 -22.58 13.12
C GLU A 91 -11.73 -22.90 12.55
N SER A 92 -11.32 -24.16 12.66
CA SER A 92 -10.01 -24.58 12.16
C SER A 92 -10.17 -25.65 11.09
N TYR A 93 -9.43 -25.48 9.98
CA TYR A 93 -9.36 -26.47 8.92
C TYR A 93 -7.92 -26.54 8.36
N LYS A 94 -7.34 -27.77 8.30
CA LYS A 94 -5.96 -28.00 7.78
C LYS A 94 -4.91 -27.08 8.38
N ASN A 95 -4.86 -26.88 9.65
CA ASN A 95 -3.94 -26.00 10.38
C ASN A 95 -4.20 -24.49 10.21
N ALA A 96 -5.18 -24.06 9.43
CA ALA A 96 -5.56 -22.66 9.31
C ALA A 96 -6.77 -22.33 10.19
N ALA A 97 -6.76 -21.14 10.77
CA ALA A 97 -7.90 -20.59 11.50
C ALA A 97 -8.74 -19.74 10.56
N TYR A 98 -10.04 -20.01 10.54
CA TYR A 98 -11.04 -19.27 9.77
C TYR A 98 -11.87 -18.43 10.72
N ARG A 99 -11.83 -17.12 10.56
CA ARG A 99 -12.73 -16.18 11.24
C ARG A 99 -13.89 -15.89 10.32
N ILE A 100 -15.05 -16.45 10.66
CA ILE A 100 -16.23 -16.51 9.79
C ILE A 100 -17.22 -15.44 10.22
N TYR A 101 -17.68 -14.65 9.27
CA TYR A 101 -18.62 -13.56 9.44
C TYR A 101 -19.90 -13.78 8.61
N LYS A 102 -20.97 -13.10 9.00
CA LYS A 102 -22.09 -12.77 8.11
C LYS A 102 -21.65 -11.68 7.13
N ASN A 103 -22.37 -11.53 6.01
CA ASN A 103 -22.06 -10.41 5.12
C ASN A 103 -22.32 -9.06 5.82
N ARG A 104 -21.42 -8.10 5.63
CA ARG A 104 -21.48 -6.78 6.24
C ARG A 104 -21.92 -5.74 5.21
N ASN A 105 -23.04 -5.05 5.48
CA ASN A 105 -23.63 -4.08 4.56
C ASN A 105 -23.57 -2.64 5.08
N ASP A 106 -23.34 -2.44 6.37
CA ASP A 106 -23.43 -1.13 7.03
C ASP A 106 -22.07 -0.54 7.40
N VAL A 107 -21.20 -1.34 8.02
CA VAL A 107 -19.85 -0.99 8.46
C VAL A 107 -18.88 -2.06 7.96
N ASP A 108 -17.64 -1.69 7.70
CA ASP A 108 -16.58 -2.56 7.18
C ASP A 108 -17.07 -3.40 5.99
N LYS A 109 -17.68 -2.73 5.02
CA LYS A 109 -18.36 -3.39 3.90
C LYS A 109 -17.38 -4.25 3.12
N ILE A 110 -17.68 -5.54 3.06
CA ILE A 110 -16.85 -6.52 2.37
C ILE A 110 -16.93 -6.30 0.86
N GLU A 111 -15.79 -6.27 0.20
CA GLU A 111 -15.71 -6.17 -1.26
C GLU A 111 -15.52 -7.54 -1.90
N LEU A 112 -16.25 -7.80 -3.00
CA LEU A 112 -16.03 -8.98 -3.83
C LEU A 112 -14.88 -8.70 -4.78
N PHE A 113 -13.84 -9.55 -4.73
CA PHE A 113 -12.69 -9.45 -5.63
C PHE A 113 -12.89 -10.30 -6.90
N GLU A 114 -13.33 -11.56 -6.72
CA GLU A 114 -13.57 -12.50 -7.81
C GLU A 114 -14.65 -13.52 -7.42
N GLY A 115 -15.39 -14.04 -8.40
CA GLY A 115 -16.47 -15.00 -8.15
C GLY A 115 -17.76 -14.33 -7.71
N GLU A 116 -18.42 -14.89 -6.69
CA GLU A 116 -19.70 -14.41 -6.16
C GLU A 116 -19.71 -14.49 -4.62
N PHE A 117 -20.46 -13.58 -3.98
CA PHE A 117 -20.82 -13.76 -2.57
C PHE A 117 -21.61 -15.06 -2.36
N PRO A 118 -21.48 -15.74 -1.19
CA PRO A 118 -22.25 -16.92 -0.87
C PRO A 118 -23.76 -16.67 -1.00
N LYS A 119 -24.44 -17.52 -1.77
CA LYS A 119 -25.91 -17.49 -1.98
C LYS A 119 -26.59 -18.70 -1.37
N GLN A 120 -25.83 -19.79 -1.20
CA GLN A 120 -26.32 -21.05 -0.61
C GLN A 120 -25.63 -21.29 0.72
N ASP A 121 -26.24 -22.05 1.59
CA ASP A 121 -25.75 -22.34 2.95
C ASP A 121 -24.51 -23.25 2.96
N ASP A 122 -24.14 -23.83 1.84
CA ASP A 122 -22.94 -24.64 1.61
C ASP A 122 -21.86 -23.87 0.82
N GLU A 123 -21.99 -22.55 0.71
CA GLU A 123 -20.99 -21.67 0.06
C GLU A 123 -20.27 -20.79 1.09
N ILE A 124 -19.01 -20.50 0.79
CA ILE A 124 -18.13 -19.62 1.56
C ILE A 124 -17.30 -18.77 0.60
N ALA A 125 -17.13 -17.49 0.89
CA ALA A 125 -16.10 -16.67 0.25
C ALA A 125 -14.98 -16.37 1.27
N ILE A 126 -13.75 -16.48 0.82
CA ILE A 126 -12.54 -16.37 1.64
C ILE A 126 -11.68 -15.19 1.18
N ASP A 127 -10.77 -14.76 2.06
CA ASP A 127 -9.77 -13.77 1.67
C ASP A 127 -8.93 -14.25 0.47
N ARG A 128 -8.67 -13.32 -0.47
CA ARG A 128 -7.95 -13.63 -1.71
C ARG A 128 -6.53 -14.11 -1.44
N LEU A 129 -5.78 -13.40 -0.59
CA LEU A 129 -4.36 -13.69 -0.35
C LEU A 129 -4.20 -15.07 0.33
N PHE A 130 -5.10 -15.40 1.25
CA PHE A 130 -5.15 -16.73 1.84
C PHE A 130 -5.45 -17.81 0.79
N GLY A 131 -6.41 -17.59 -0.10
CA GLY A 131 -6.75 -18.51 -1.18
C GLY A 131 -5.56 -18.78 -2.09
N GLU A 132 -4.88 -17.73 -2.55
CA GLU A 132 -3.69 -17.81 -3.40
C GLU A 132 -2.53 -18.57 -2.70
N ASN A 133 -2.22 -18.23 -1.43
CA ASN A 133 -1.13 -18.85 -0.69
C ASN A 133 -1.34 -20.34 -0.40
N ASN A 134 -2.60 -20.76 -0.28
CA ASN A 134 -2.97 -22.15 0.00
C ASN A 134 -3.42 -22.94 -1.25
N ASN A 135 -3.35 -22.34 -2.44
CA ASN A 135 -3.82 -22.92 -3.71
C ASN A 135 -5.28 -23.40 -3.61
N ILE A 136 -6.14 -22.63 -2.93
CA ILE A 136 -7.56 -22.88 -2.84
C ILE A 136 -8.27 -22.06 -3.91
N ASN A 137 -8.86 -22.72 -4.89
CA ASN A 137 -9.52 -22.06 -6.01
C ASN A 137 -11.03 -21.94 -5.81
N ILE A 138 -11.65 -21.00 -6.52
CA ILE A 138 -13.12 -20.91 -6.58
C ILE A 138 -13.66 -22.24 -7.12
N GLY A 139 -14.60 -22.81 -6.39
CA GLY A 139 -15.17 -24.13 -6.65
C GLY A 139 -14.59 -25.27 -5.80
N ASP A 140 -13.45 -25.07 -5.16
CA ASP A 140 -12.86 -26.03 -4.20
C ASP A 140 -13.71 -26.13 -2.92
N LYS A 141 -13.43 -27.17 -2.12
CA LYS A 141 -14.16 -27.43 -0.89
C LYS A 141 -13.29 -27.18 0.34
N ALA A 142 -13.87 -26.48 1.31
CA ALA A 142 -13.36 -26.35 2.67
C ALA A 142 -14.30 -27.08 3.63
N GLU A 143 -13.75 -27.66 4.72
CA GLU A 143 -14.54 -28.31 5.76
C GLU A 143 -14.42 -27.49 7.06
N LEU A 144 -15.54 -27.01 7.57
CA LEU A 144 -15.62 -26.21 8.79
C LEU A 144 -16.75 -26.75 9.66
N ASP A 145 -16.50 -26.95 10.95
CA ASP A 145 -17.48 -27.53 11.91
C ASP A 145 -18.11 -28.83 11.38
N GLY A 146 -17.31 -29.71 10.73
CA GLY A 146 -17.75 -30.97 10.15
C GLY A 146 -18.66 -30.83 8.92
N ARG A 147 -18.81 -29.65 8.34
CA ARG A 147 -19.61 -29.37 7.13
C ARG A 147 -18.71 -28.97 5.98
N GLN A 148 -19.10 -29.39 4.79
CA GLN A 148 -18.41 -29.00 3.56
C GLN A 148 -19.01 -27.71 3.00
N TYR A 149 -18.14 -26.76 2.70
CA TYR A 149 -18.46 -25.50 2.03
C TYR A 149 -17.74 -25.45 0.69
N LYS A 150 -18.42 -24.99 -0.35
CA LYS A 150 -17.82 -24.69 -1.66
C LYS A 150 -17.34 -23.23 -1.65
N VAL A 151 -16.10 -23.00 -2.04
CA VAL A 151 -15.57 -21.65 -2.20
C VAL A 151 -16.27 -20.98 -3.39
N SER A 152 -17.07 -19.95 -3.13
CA SER A 152 -17.86 -19.24 -4.13
C SER A 152 -17.15 -18.03 -4.71
N GLY A 153 -16.21 -17.45 -3.97
CA GLY A 153 -15.47 -16.26 -4.39
C GLY A 153 -14.35 -15.89 -3.45
N TYR A 154 -13.56 -14.93 -3.92
CA TYR A 154 -12.57 -14.22 -3.12
C TYR A 154 -13.11 -12.86 -2.71
N VAL A 155 -12.90 -12.50 -1.46
CA VAL A 155 -13.35 -11.24 -0.87
C VAL A 155 -12.17 -10.48 -0.27
N ALA A 156 -12.36 -9.18 -0.09
CA ALA A 156 -11.48 -8.31 0.66
C ALA A 156 -12.26 -7.66 1.80
N PHE A 157 -11.71 -7.78 3.01
CA PHE A 157 -12.26 -7.14 4.21
C PHE A 157 -11.48 -5.85 4.46
N PRO A 158 -12.12 -4.68 4.47
CA PRO A 158 -11.41 -3.41 4.61
C PRO A 158 -10.77 -3.21 5.99
N ASP A 159 -11.30 -3.88 7.02
CA ASP A 159 -10.75 -3.97 8.38
C ASP A 159 -9.62 -5.00 8.51
N TYR A 160 -9.30 -5.74 7.42
CA TYR A 160 -8.19 -6.70 7.29
C TYR A 160 -7.41 -6.47 6.01
N THR A 161 -6.80 -5.29 5.85
CA THR A 161 -5.88 -5.04 4.73
C THR A 161 -4.65 -5.94 4.77
N ALA A 162 -4.34 -6.47 5.97
CA ALA A 162 -3.42 -7.58 6.19
C ALA A 162 -3.99 -8.54 7.24
N LEU A 163 -3.78 -9.83 7.06
CA LEU A 163 -4.40 -10.90 7.85
C LEU A 163 -3.70 -11.09 9.21
N PHE A 164 -3.81 -10.11 10.09
CA PHE A 164 -3.43 -10.23 11.50
C PHE A 164 -4.55 -10.94 12.27
N LYS A 165 -4.22 -12.08 12.90
CA LYS A 165 -5.20 -12.77 13.75
C LYS A 165 -5.52 -11.96 15.00
N ASN A 166 -4.48 -11.38 15.64
CA ASN A 166 -4.61 -10.51 16.80
C ASN A 166 -3.88 -9.20 16.55
N ASN A 167 -4.38 -8.12 17.14
CA ASN A 167 -3.75 -6.79 17.01
C ASN A 167 -2.36 -6.68 17.66
N THR A 168 -1.92 -7.68 18.41
CA THR A 168 -0.59 -7.76 19.05
C THR A 168 0.40 -8.65 18.29
N ASP A 169 -0.01 -9.26 17.20
CA ASP A 169 0.85 -10.12 16.41
C ASP A 169 1.94 -9.28 15.72
N MET A 170 3.17 -9.79 15.67
CA MET A 170 4.29 -9.06 15.06
C MET A 170 4.28 -9.10 13.53
N MET A 171 3.57 -10.09 12.94
CA MET A 171 3.43 -10.26 11.50
C MET A 171 2.04 -10.82 11.19
N PHE A 172 1.50 -10.44 10.03
CA PHE A 172 0.31 -11.08 9.50
C PHE A 172 0.62 -12.49 9.01
N ASP A 173 -0.38 -13.38 9.01
CA ASP A 173 -0.22 -14.79 8.62
C ASP A 173 -1.30 -15.22 7.62
N ALA A 174 -1.12 -14.81 6.39
CA ALA A 174 -2.02 -15.17 5.29
C ALA A 174 -1.90 -16.64 4.83
N GLN A 175 -1.13 -17.48 5.55
CA GLN A 175 -1.05 -18.91 5.30
C GLN A 175 -1.86 -19.73 6.29
N ASN A 176 -1.91 -19.30 7.55
CA ASN A 176 -2.57 -20.05 8.62
C ASN A 176 -3.77 -19.30 9.22
N PHE A 177 -4.08 -18.10 8.75
CA PHE A 177 -5.24 -17.32 9.18
C PHE A 177 -5.97 -16.72 7.99
N THR A 178 -7.32 -16.76 8.03
CA THR A 178 -8.17 -16.09 7.04
C THR A 178 -9.43 -15.54 7.67
N VAL A 179 -9.98 -14.53 7.03
CA VAL A 179 -11.35 -14.06 7.23
C VAL A 179 -12.23 -14.60 6.11
N ALA A 180 -13.48 -14.91 6.43
CA ALA A 180 -14.41 -15.51 5.49
C ALA A 180 -15.83 -15.04 5.73
N VAL A 181 -16.67 -15.09 4.70
CA VAL A 181 -18.08 -14.76 4.78
C VAL A 181 -18.93 -15.93 4.31
N VAL A 182 -20.04 -16.16 5.00
CA VAL A 182 -21.07 -17.15 4.67
C VAL A 182 -22.45 -16.48 4.69
N THR A 183 -23.48 -17.20 4.26
CA THR A 183 -24.88 -16.72 4.42
C THR A 183 -25.26 -16.65 5.90
N ASP A 184 -26.24 -15.83 6.25
CA ASP A 184 -26.75 -15.72 7.63
C ASP A 184 -27.21 -17.08 8.17
N ASN A 185 -27.92 -17.85 7.34
CA ASN A 185 -28.38 -19.20 7.71
C ASN A 185 -27.22 -20.19 7.93
N ALA A 186 -26.15 -20.10 7.12
CA ALA A 186 -24.96 -20.92 7.30
C ALA A 186 -24.23 -20.54 8.60
N PHE A 187 -24.09 -19.26 8.87
CA PHE A 187 -23.47 -18.76 10.10
C PHE A 187 -24.23 -19.27 11.34
N ASP A 188 -25.56 -19.17 11.36
CA ASP A 188 -26.39 -19.61 12.49
C ASP A 188 -26.34 -21.12 12.71
N LYS A 189 -25.94 -21.90 11.68
CA LYS A 189 -25.78 -23.37 11.78
C LYS A 189 -24.40 -23.80 12.27
N ILE A 190 -23.37 -22.96 12.20
CA ILE A 190 -22.05 -23.22 12.78
C ILE A 190 -22.19 -23.20 14.32
N SER A 191 -21.45 -24.05 15.02
CA SER A 191 -21.49 -24.14 16.48
C SER A 191 -21.18 -22.81 17.16
N ASP A 192 -21.92 -22.46 18.22
CA ASP A 192 -21.68 -21.27 19.04
C ASP A 192 -20.48 -21.42 20.00
N LYS A 193 -19.82 -22.58 19.99
CA LYS A 193 -18.68 -22.86 20.86
C LYS A 193 -17.57 -21.84 20.77
N HIS A 194 -17.39 -21.29 19.57
CA HIS A 194 -16.33 -20.32 19.24
C HIS A 194 -16.93 -19.02 18.71
N LEU A 195 -18.13 -18.67 19.19
CA LEU A 195 -18.78 -17.40 18.90
C LEU A 195 -18.11 -16.30 19.74
N HIS A 196 -17.75 -15.21 19.06
CA HIS A 196 -17.21 -14.01 19.66
C HIS A 196 -18.18 -12.85 19.47
N TYR A 197 -18.55 -12.20 20.57
CA TYR A 197 -19.43 -11.03 20.56
C TYR A 197 -18.62 -9.77 20.24
N CYS A 198 -18.32 -9.57 18.96
CA CYS A 198 -17.59 -8.41 18.46
C CYS A 198 -18.58 -7.31 18.07
N TYR A 199 -18.32 -6.12 18.56
CA TYR A 199 -19.09 -4.91 18.28
C TYR A 199 -18.17 -3.86 17.66
N SER A 200 -18.44 -3.48 16.42
CA SER A 200 -17.81 -2.32 15.77
C SER A 200 -18.58 -1.05 16.10
N TYR A 201 -17.91 0.08 16.10
CA TYR A 201 -18.55 1.38 16.29
C TYR A 201 -17.99 2.42 15.33
N THR A 202 -18.84 3.41 15.01
CA THR A 202 -18.42 4.63 14.31
C THR A 202 -18.87 5.85 15.14
N PHE A 203 -18.06 6.90 15.14
CA PHE A 203 -18.45 8.19 15.71
C PHE A 203 -19.46 8.88 14.80
N ASN A 204 -20.50 9.50 15.38
CA ASN A 204 -21.47 10.28 14.61
C ASN A 204 -20.87 11.58 14.04
N ASP A 205 -19.85 12.13 14.71
CA ASP A 205 -19.12 13.31 14.27
C ASP A 205 -17.85 12.89 13.51
N SER A 206 -17.89 13.01 12.19
CA SER A 206 -16.76 12.71 11.30
C SER A 206 -15.65 13.76 11.30
N SER A 207 -15.84 14.89 12.01
CA SER A 207 -14.86 16.00 12.06
C SER A 207 -13.90 15.92 13.25
N LEU A 208 -13.96 14.83 14.03
CA LEU A 208 -13.09 14.63 15.19
C LEU A 208 -11.62 14.56 14.78
N THR A 209 -10.77 15.27 15.52
CA THR A 209 -9.32 15.14 15.41
C THR A 209 -8.85 13.81 16.01
N GLU A 210 -7.66 13.33 15.64
CA GLU A 210 -7.07 12.11 16.22
C GLU A 210 -7.02 12.16 17.76
N GLN A 211 -6.67 13.31 18.35
CA GLN A 211 -6.67 13.47 19.80
C GLN A 211 -8.06 13.33 20.41
N GLN A 212 -9.09 13.90 19.77
CA GLN A 212 -10.48 13.76 20.23
C GLN A 212 -10.98 12.33 20.09
N LYS A 213 -10.62 11.63 19.00
CA LYS A 213 -10.89 10.19 18.84
C LYS A 213 -10.22 9.38 19.95
N HIS A 214 -8.95 9.66 20.23
CA HIS A 214 -8.20 8.97 21.30
C HIS A 214 -8.85 9.16 22.68
N ASP A 215 -9.25 10.40 23.03
CA ASP A 215 -9.90 10.70 24.30
C ASP A 215 -11.25 9.98 24.41
N LYS A 216 -12.09 10.05 23.35
CA LYS A 216 -13.38 9.32 23.28
C LYS A 216 -13.19 7.80 23.38
N ASN A 217 -12.18 7.23 22.71
CA ASN A 217 -11.86 5.80 22.79
C ASN A 217 -11.46 5.37 24.20
N THR A 218 -10.74 6.23 24.92
CA THR A 218 -10.39 6.00 26.33
C THR A 218 -11.63 5.97 27.21
N ASP A 219 -12.53 6.93 27.04
CA ASP A 219 -13.79 7.01 27.79
C ASP A 219 -14.70 5.79 27.49
N LEU A 220 -14.83 5.40 26.21
CA LEU A 220 -15.60 4.23 25.80
C LEU A 220 -15.04 2.94 26.41
N LYS A 221 -13.71 2.76 26.35
CA LYS A 221 -13.03 1.61 26.94
C LYS A 221 -13.29 1.50 28.44
N GLU A 222 -13.20 2.61 29.16
CA GLU A 222 -13.50 2.66 30.59
C GLU A 222 -14.99 2.36 30.89
N LEU A 223 -15.89 2.91 30.08
CA LEU A 223 -17.32 2.68 30.24
C LEU A 223 -17.66 1.20 30.06
N ILE A 224 -17.13 0.56 28.99
CA ILE A 224 -17.36 -0.85 28.71
C ILE A 224 -16.77 -1.72 29.82
N ALA A 225 -15.52 -1.49 30.22
CA ALA A 225 -14.84 -2.27 31.25
C ALA A 225 -15.51 -2.21 32.63
N LYS A 226 -16.24 -1.12 32.92
CA LYS A 226 -17.04 -0.97 34.16
C LYS A 226 -18.36 -1.75 34.12
N ASN A 227 -18.85 -2.14 32.95
CA ASN A 227 -20.20 -2.71 32.77
C ASN A 227 -20.21 -4.12 32.19
N ALA A 228 -19.11 -4.60 31.59
CA ALA A 228 -19.02 -5.94 30.99
C ALA A 228 -17.60 -6.50 31.09
N VAL A 229 -17.47 -7.81 30.94
CA VAL A 229 -16.19 -8.48 30.77
C VAL A 229 -15.75 -8.29 29.31
N MET A 230 -14.72 -7.46 29.11
CA MET A 230 -14.21 -7.10 27.81
C MET A 230 -12.93 -7.89 27.52
N ASN A 231 -12.92 -8.66 26.45
CA ASN A 231 -11.79 -9.48 26.02
C ASN A 231 -10.80 -8.69 25.16
N ASN A 232 -11.31 -7.76 24.36
CA ASN A 232 -10.49 -6.90 23.51
C ASN A 232 -11.16 -5.52 23.29
N PHE A 233 -10.32 -4.50 23.05
CA PHE A 233 -10.73 -3.18 22.60
C PHE A 233 -9.63 -2.63 21.70
N VAL A 234 -9.95 -2.31 20.47
CA VAL A 234 -9.02 -1.79 19.48
C VAL A 234 -9.67 -0.59 18.79
N SER A 235 -9.04 0.57 18.92
CA SER A 235 -9.44 1.76 18.15
C SER A 235 -8.97 1.61 16.69
N GLU A 236 -9.63 2.26 15.77
CA GLU A 236 -9.17 2.30 14.36
C GLU A 236 -7.72 2.77 14.29
N LEU A 237 -7.34 3.82 15.03
CA LEU A 237 -5.98 4.37 15.08
C LEU A 237 -4.91 3.37 15.51
N ASP A 238 -5.28 2.38 16.34
CA ASP A 238 -4.38 1.34 16.85
C ASP A 238 -4.52 0.02 16.09
N ASN A 239 -5.41 -0.07 15.10
CA ASN A 239 -5.68 -1.32 14.38
C ASN A 239 -4.68 -1.54 13.25
N GLN A 240 -3.63 -2.33 13.54
CA GLN A 240 -2.60 -2.64 12.54
C GLN A 240 -3.16 -3.39 11.31
N ALA A 241 -4.24 -4.17 11.47
CA ALA A 241 -4.84 -4.89 10.33
C ALA A 241 -5.45 -3.92 9.31
N ILE A 242 -5.97 -2.77 9.75
CA ILE A 242 -6.47 -1.69 8.88
C ILE A 242 -5.30 -0.92 8.26
N HIS A 243 -4.32 -0.49 9.08
CA HIS A 243 -3.30 0.47 8.64
C HIS A 243 -2.11 -0.13 7.91
N PHE A 244 -1.85 -1.44 8.05
CA PHE A 244 -0.65 -2.10 7.55
C PHE A 244 -0.35 -1.75 6.09
N SER A 245 -1.33 -1.91 5.20
CA SER A 245 -1.12 -1.63 3.77
C SER A 245 -0.84 -0.16 3.48
N GLY A 246 -1.50 0.76 4.20
CA GLY A 246 -1.25 2.20 4.07
C GLY A 246 0.14 2.61 4.53
N ASP A 247 0.60 2.05 5.66
CA ASP A 247 1.92 2.30 6.24
C ASP A 247 3.03 1.70 5.37
N ASP A 248 2.80 0.51 4.81
CA ASP A 248 3.72 -0.16 3.90
C ASP A 248 3.93 0.66 2.62
N ILE A 249 2.85 1.11 1.98
CA ILE A 249 2.90 2.02 0.83
C ILE A 249 3.68 3.31 1.17
N GLY A 250 3.46 3.87 2.36
CA GLY A 250 4.17 5.06 2.86
C GLY A 250 5.66 4.82 3.04
N SER A 251 6.02 3.69 3.63
CA SER A 251 7.41 3.26 3.85
C SER A 251 8.14 3.03 2.54
N ASP A 252 7.52 2.33 1.61
CA ASP A 252 8.05 2.06 0.29
C ASP A 252 8.27 3.33 -0.53
N THR A 253 7.32 4.26 -0.47
CA THR A 253 7.45 5.58 -1.09
C THR A 253 8.66 6.33 -0.54
N SER A 254 8.87 6.33 0.78
CA SER A 254 10.00 6.97 1.44
C SER A 254 11.34 6.32 1.04
N MET A 255 11.36 5.00 0.93
CA MET A 255 12.53 4.24 0.46
C MET A 255 12.88 4.61 -0.99
N MET A 256 11.88 4.72 -1.88
CA MET A 256 12.10 5.09 -3.28
C MET A 256 12.59 6.53 -3.45
N ILE A 257 12.10 7.47 -2.64
CA ILE A 257 12.63 8.85 -2.61
C ILE A 257 14.10 8.85 -2.15
N THR A 258 14.43 8.07 -1.14
CA THR A 258 15.81 7.92 -0.68
C THR A 258 16.71 7.35 -1.77
N LEU A 259 16.26 6.29 -2.46
CA LEU A 259 16.98 5.72 -3.60
C LEU A 259 17.21 6.75 -4.71
N LEU A 260 16.20 7.59 -5.01
CA LEU A 260 16.34 8.67 -6.00
C LEU A 260 17.47 9.63 -5.64
N TYR A 261 17.57 10.05 -4.38
CA TYR A 261 18.67 10.93 -3.94
C TYR A 261 20.04 10.27 -4.07
N ILE A 262 20.16 8.98 -3.73
CA ILE A 262 21.39 8.20 -3.91
C ILE A 262 21.80 8.17 -5.39
N VAL A 263 20.85 7.90 -6.28
CA VAL A 263 21.10 7.86 -7.73
C VAL A 263 21.53 9.24 -8.25
N ILE A 264 20.89 10.32 -7.82
CA ILE A 264 21.29 11.68 -8.19
C ILE A 264 22.75 11.94 -7.77
N ALA A 265 23.15 11.55 -6.56
CA ALA A 265 24.53 11.72 -6.09
C ALA A 265 25.52 10.89 -6.92
N ILE A 266 25.21 9.63 -7.22
CA ILE A 266 26.03 8.77 -8.09
C ILE A 266 26.18 9.39 -9.47
N MET A 267 25.09 9.87 -10.08
CA MET A 267 25.11 10.48 -11.40
C MET A 267 25.92 11.78 -11.44
N ALA A 268 25.80 12.62 -10.41
CA ALA A 268 26.63 13.81 -10.28
C ALA A 268 28.13 13.47 -10.25
N PHE A 269 28.48 12.41 -9.51
CA PHE A 269 29.90 11.92 -9.49
C PHE A 269 30.33 11.36 -10.84
N VAL A 270 29.53 10.55 -11.51
CA VAL A 270 29.85 10.00 -12.85
C VAL A 270 30.04 11.12 -13.86
N PHE A 271 29.19 12.15 -13.86
CA PHE A 271 29.34 13.29 -14.74
C PHE A 271 30.59 14.12 -14.42
N ALA A 272 30.91 14.31 -13.14
CA ALA A 272 32.09 15.01 -12.70
C ALA A 272 33.37 14.33 -13.23
N VAL A 273 33.49 13.00 -13.00
CA VAL A 273 34.62 12.20 -13.49
C VAL A 273 34.71 12.19 -15.02
N THR A 274 33.55 12.00 -15.67
CA THR A 274 33.45 11.96 -17.12
C THR A 274 33.90 13.30 -17.76
N THR A 275 33.42 14.41 -17.21
CA THR A 275 33.79 15.77 -17.69
C THR A 275 35.23 16.06 -17.41
N SER A 276 35.79 15.71 -16.23
CA SER A 276 37.20 15.87 -15.90
C SER A 276 38.11 15.14 -16.89
N ASN A 277 37.81 13.86 -17.16
CA ASN A 277 38.56 13.07 -18.15
C ASN A 277 38.51 13.67 -19.57
N THR A 278 37.36 14.24 -19.96
CA THR A 278 37.20 14.89 -21.26
C THR A 278 38.08 16.19 -21.34
N ILE A 279 38.05 17.01 -20.29
CA ILE A 279 38.85 18.23 -20.19
C ILE A 279 40.37 17.90 -20.24
N GLU A 280 40.77 16.83 -19.53
CA GLU A 280 42.17 16.40 -19.54
C GLU A 280 42.63 15.95 -20.93
N LYS A 281 41.88 15.12 -21.62
CA LYS A 281 42.15 14.67 -23.00
C LYS A 281 42.21 15.82 -23.99
N GLU A 282 41.39 16.84 -23.81
CA GLU A 282 41.32 18.00 -24.71
C GLU A 282 42.15 19.21 -24.24
N SER A 283 43.02 19.05 -23.27
CA SER A 283 43.78 20.16 -22.66
C SER A 283 44.57 21.01 -23.67
N ALA A 284 45.20 20.38 -24.68
CA ALA A 284 45.91 21.08 -25.75
C ALA A 284 44.97 21.93 -26.64
N VAL A 285 43.76 21.40 -26.94
CA VAL A 285 42.72 22.11 -27.70
C VAL A 285 42.16 23.26 -26.89
N ILE A 286 41.95 23.07 -25.61
CA ILE A 286 41.52 24.11 -24.68
C ILE A 286 42.51 25.21 -24.59
N GLY A 287 43.82 24.88 -24.55
CA GLY A 287 44.92 25.84 -24.58
C GLY A 287 44.93 26.73 -25.84
N THR A 288 44.76 26.14 -27.01
CA THR A 288 44.67 26.88 -28.30
C THR A 288 43.40 27.75 -28.36
N LEU A 289 42.27 27.28 -27.90
CA LEU A 289 41.04 28.08 -27.83
C LEU A 289 41.20 29.28 -26.88
N ARG A 290 41.83 29.07 -25.73
CA ARG A 290 42.15 30.16 -24.79
C ARG A 290 43.08 31.20 -25.42
N ALA A 291 44.11 30.76 -26.14
CA ALA A 291 45.02 31.66 -26.88
C ALA A 291 44.31 32.44 -28.01
N SER A 292 43.24 31.84 -28.57
CA SER A 292 42.39 32.47 -29.60
C SER A 292 41.35 33.43 -29.02
N GLY A 293 41.34 33.66 -27.69
CA GLY A 293 40.47 34.65 -27.04
C GLY A 293 39.19 34.13 -26.42
N TYR A 294 38.92 32.80 -26.42
CA TYR A 294 37.75 32.25 -25.72
C TYR A 294 37.89 32.37 -24.20
N THR A 295 36.81 32.79 -23.55
CA THR A 295 36.76 32.93 -22.10
C THR A 295 36.61 31.57 -21.41
N LYS A 296 36.97 31.48 -20.11
CA LYS A 296 36.79 30.29 -19.29
C LYS A 296 35.29 29.87 -19.20
N GLY A 297 34.39 30.85 -19.13
CA GLY A 297 32.96 30.61 -19.05
C GLY A 297 32.36 30.02 -20.33
N GLU A 298 32.82 30.44 -21.50
CA GLU A 298 32.38 29.89 -22.80
C GLU A 298 32.81 28.44 -22.96
N LEU A 299 34.04 28.11 -22.56
CA LEU A 299 34.55 26.75 -22.58
C LEU A 299 33.80 25.85 -21.55
N LEU A 300 33.59 26.36 -20.35
CA LEU A 300 32.83 25.64 -19.34
C LEU A 300 31.40 25.29 -19.82
N ARG A 301 30.70 26.26 -20.41
CA ARG A 301 29.36 26.02 -21.00
C ARG A 301 29.41 25.00 -22.13
N HIS A 302 30.44 25.02 -22.95
CA HIS A 302 30.58 24.05 -24.03
C HIS A 302 30.72 22.62 -23.52
N TYR A 303 31.63 22.38 -22.57
CA TYR A 303 31.86 21.01 -22.03
C TYR A 303 30.73 20.50 -21.13
N LEU A 304 29.96 21.39 -20.50
CA LEU A 304 28.79 21.00 -19.70
C LEU A 304 27.53 20.79 -20.54
N LEU A 305 27.47 21.28 -21.77
CA LEU A 305 26.25 21.26 -22.57
C LEU A 305 25.76 19.84 -22.87
N LEU A 306 26.65 18.92 -23.27
CA LEU A 306 26.28 17.53 -23.58
C LEU A 306 25.78 16.76 -22.34
N PRO A 307 26.50 16.77 -21.19
CA PRO A 307 25.97 16.19 -19.95
C PRO A 307 24.58 16.72 -19.59
N VAL A 308 24.39 18.04 -19.63
CA VAL A 308 23.10 18.68 -19.28
C VAL A 308 21.98 18.26 -20.24
N VAL A 309 22.24 18.26 -21.55
CA VAL A 309 21.23 17.83 -22.55
C VAL A 309 20.86 16.36 -22.36
N VAL A 310 21.85 15.48 -22.18
CA VAL A 310 21.60 14.04 -21.93
C VAL A 310 20.77 13.84 -20.67
N THR A 311 21.07 14.58 -19.58
CA THR A 311 20.32 14.50 -18.33
C THR A 311 18.88 14.97 -18.51
N ILE A 312 18.66 16.12 -19.14
CA ILE A 312 17.29 16.66 -19.34
C ILE A 312 16.45 15.72 -20.21
N VAL A 313 17.01 15.27 -21.35
CA VAL A 313 16.28 14.37 -22.24
C VAL A 313 16.03 13.01 -21.57
N GLY A 314 17.02 12.46 -20.87
CA GLY A 314 16.88 11.24 -20.09
C GLY A 314 15.83 11.34 -18.99
N ALA A 315 15.82 12.46 -18.26
CA ALA A 315 14.81 12.70 -17.21
C ALA A 315 13.40 12.81 -17.78
N ILE A 316 13.22 13.53 -18.89
CA ILE A 316 11.89 13.65 -19.53
C ILE A 316 11.40 12.28 -20.00
N LEU A 317 12.24 11.54 -20.73
CA LEU A 317 11.86 10.22 -21.25
C LEU A 317 11.67 9.20 -20.12
N GLY A 318 12.49 9.23 -19.08
CA GLY A 318 12.32 8.40 -17.89
C GLY A 318 10.98 8.66 -17.21
N ASN A 319 10.61 9.92 -16.96
CA ASN A 319 9.30 10.25 -16.38
C ASN A 319 8.13 9.83 -17.28
N VAL A 320 8.22 10.04 -18.60
CA VAL A 320 7.18 9.61 -19.54
C VAL A 320 7.00 8.09 -19.49
N LEU A 321 8.09 7.31 -19.51
CA LEU A 321 8.04 5.86 -19.40
C LEU A 321 7.51 5.40 -18.02
N GLY A 322 7.92 6.07 -16.95
CA GLY A 322 7.42 5.82 -15.60
C GLY A 322 5.90 5.97 -15.53
N TYR A 323 5.40 7.10 -16.00
CA TYR A 323 3.96 7.39 -15.96
C TYR A 323 3.12 6.50 -16.89
N THR A 324 3.64 6.10 -18.05
CA THR A 324 2.84 5.39 -19.06
C THR A 324 2.92 3.87 -18.99
N VAL A 325 4.09 3.31 -18.70
CA VAL A 325 4.34 1.85 -18.79
C VAL A 325 4.75 1.27 -17.44
N LEU A 326 5.73 1.89 -16.78
CA LEU A 326 6.34 1.25 -15.60
C LEU A 326 5.43 1.29 -14.37
N LYS A 327 4.52 2.26 -14.25
CA LYS A 327 3.52 2.31 -13.18
C LYS A 327 2.65 1.04 -13.14
N ASP A 328 2.23 0.55 -14.31
CA ASP A 328 1.35 -0.63 -14.41
C ASP A 328 2.14 -1.90 -14.08
N ILE A 329 3.41 -1.97 -14.50
CA ILE A 329 4.30 -3.09 -14.15
C ILE A 329 4.56 -3.10 -12.63
N VAL A 330 4.84 -1.95 -12.04
CA VAL A 330 5.09 -1.84 -10.58
C VAL A 330 3.84 -2.18 -9.78
N ALA A 331 2.66 -1.79 -10.24
CA ALA A 331 1.41 -2.11 -9.55
C ALA A 331 1.05 -3.61 -9.56
N THR A 332 1.76 -4.44 -10.37
CA THR A 332 1.56 -5.90 -10.42
C THR A 332 2.61 -6.70 -9.65
N ILE A 333 3.64 -6.04 -9.12
CA ILE A 333 4.69 -6.63 -8.28
C ILE A 333 4.30 -6.49 -6.81
#